data_ed0a4cf9d57099793033fa3a0b4967cf
#
_entry.id   ed0a4cf9d57099793033fa3a0b4967cf
#
_cell.length_a   1.000
_cell.length_b   1.000
_cell.length_c   1.000
_cell.angle_alpha   90.00
_cell.angle_beta   90.00
_cell.angle_gamma   90.00
#
_symmetry.space_group_name_H-M   'P 1'
#
loop_
_entity.id
_entity.type
_entity.pdbx_description
1 polymer ?
#
loop_
_entity_poly.entity_id
_entity_poly.type
_entity_poly.pdbx_seq_one_letter_code
_entity_poly.pdbx_strand_id
1 'polypeptide(L)'
;MSFWRALLRETGLKGATRTRSADTTVPARAEQPVEKPAERPTGVSVPSPAPASGAPTEPLALTGAREEAARTTSGVAHAPAPTAGMRAASLERTLRSLVERLGTEHPDTITARNNLATKYAQMGRRQAAVQQFELTLAEAVAVFGEEHPRTEIIRENLAWAYEDAGRPADAAGQWEMLLRERERQFGSADEDTVEARMRLAVCYRRSGRLDAAVVHYERAIEDVASTERREELRLGLSAAQSMSGRYEDAIGQLRMVLAGRRRRLGKGHLDTLTVHHRLGRAYTQAGRSDEAVEVLRDAYRVALNSSGDPEVRRLTLRLRRDLAGAYNAAGRYREANALL
;
A
#
# COMPACT_ATOMS: atom_id res chain seq x y z
N MET A 1 3.88 4.04 -3.65
CA MET A 1 4.99 3.17 -3.23
C MET A 1 4.66 1.67 -3.24
N SER A 2 3.38 1.29 -3.21
CA SER A 2 2.94 -0.12 -3.13
C SER A 2 3.09 -0.91 -4.44
N PHE A 3 2.93 -0.30 -5.61
CA PHE A 3 3.14 -0.93 -6.92
C PHE A 3 4.51 -1.63 -7.05
N TRP A 4 5.54 -1.03 -6.47
CA TRP A 4 6.90 -1.60 -6.45
C TRP A 4 7.10 -2.79 -5.52
N ARG A 5 6.26 -2.96 -4.48
CA ARG A 5 6.33 -4.14 -3.60
C ARG A 5 5.75 -5.40 -4.27
N ALA A 6 4.66 -5.27 -5.01
CA ALA A 6 4.12 -6.37 -5.83
C ALA A 6 5.12 -6.78 -6.91
N LEU A 7 5.74 -5.83 -7.57
CA LEU A 7 6.75 -6.07 -8.61
C LEU A 7 8.03 -6.76 -8.10
N LEU A 8 8.46 -6.46 -6.86
CA LEU A 8 9.63 -7.10 -6.23
C LEU A 8 9.37 -8.55 -5.79
N ARG A 9 8.11 -8.95 -5.58
CA ARG A 9 7.75 -10.35 -5.33
C ARG A 9 7.96 -11.22 -6.59
N GLU A 10 7.78 -10.70 -7.78
CA GLU A 10 7.96 -11.45 -9.04
C GLU A 10 9.43 -11.67 -9.45
N THR A 11 10.36 -10.80 -9.04
CA THR A 11 11.80 -11.02 -9.33
C THR A 11 12.44 -12.04 -8.41
N GLY A 12 11.71 -12.52 -7.40
CA GLY A 12 12.15 -13.47 -6.38
C GLY A 12 11.67 -14.92 -6.59
N LEU A 13 11.38 -15.38 -7.82
CA LEU A 13 11.05 -16.77 -8.13
C LEU A 13 12.25 -17.71 -7.96
N LYS A 14 12.75 -17.83 -6.72
CA LYS A 14 13.46 -18.97 -6.18
C LYS A 14 12.85 -19.34 -4.83
N GLY A 15 12.01 -20.38 -4.88
CA GLY A 15 11.81 -21.36 -3.82
C GLY A 15 11.51 -20.85 -2.42
N ALA A 16 10.24 -20.63 -2.11
CA ALA A 16 9.72 -20.94 -0.80
C ALA A 16 8.34 -21.60 -0.96
N THR A 17 8.33 -22.84 -1.41
CA THR A 17 7.20 -23.74 -1.15
C THR A 17 7.14 -23.95 0.36
N ARG A 18 6.30 -23.19 1.02
CA ARG A 18 5.88 -23.50 2.39
C ARG A 18 4.92 -24.67 2.32
N THR A 19 5.46 -25.88 2.25
CA THR A 19 4.72 -27.11 2.50
C THR A 19 4.30 -27.11 3.97
N ARG A 20 3.06 -26.72 4.25
CA ARG A 20 2.41 -27.14 5.49
C ARG A 20 1.86 -28.54 5.27
N SER A 21 2.46 -29.53 5.92
CA SER A 21 1.91 -30.85 6.12
C SER A 21 0.50 -30.74 6.70
N ALA A 22 -0.46 -31.25 5.96
CA ALA A 22 -1.76 -31.60 6.50
C ALA A 22 -1.56 -32.88 7.32
N ASP A 23 -1.66 -32.76 8.62
CA ASP A 23 -1.83 -33.92 9.48
C ASP A 23 -3.26 -33.89 10.03
N THR A 24 -4.05 -34.81 9.47
CA THR A 24 -5.45 -35.04 9.80
C THR A 24 -5.51 -36.15 10.80
N THR A 25 -5.69 -35.87 12.06
CA THR A 25 -6.24 -36.86 13.01
C THR A 25 -7.05 -36.12 14.07
N VAL A 26 -8.37 -36.36 14.00
CA VAL A 26 -9.33 -36.13 15.08
C VAL A 26 -9.30 -37.37 15.98
N PRO A 27 -9.24 -37.22 17.31
CA PRO A 27 -10.07 -38.07 18.15
C PRO A 27 -10.93 -37.32 19.15
N ALA A 28 -11.98 -38.05 19.49
CA ALA A 28 -13.16 -37.73 20.27
C ALA A 28 -12.92 -37.22 21.70
N ARG A 29 -13.86 -36.46 22.09
CA ARG A 29 -14.44 -36.08 23.38
C ARG A 29 -14.22 -37.03 24.55
N ALA A 30 -13.66 -36.54 25.66
CA ALA A 30 -13.92 -37.05 27.03
C ALA A 30 -13.85 -35.89 28.04
N GLU A 31 -14.71 -35.99 29.03
CA GLU A 31 -15.15 -34.99 30.01
C GLU A 31 -14.15 -34.67 31.12
N GLN A 32 -14.40 -33.57 31.82
CA GLN A 32 -13.65 -32.93 32.92
C GLN A 32 -13.49 -33.80 34.17
N PRO A 33 -12.63 -33.43 35.14
CA PRO A 33 -13.06 -32.53 36.22
C PRO A 33 -12.04 -31.44 36.65
N VAL A 34 -12.63 -30.47 37.31
CA VAL A 34 -12.11 -29.27 37.98
C VAL A 34 -11.26 -29.60 39.19
N GLU A 35 -10.09 -28.94 39.39
CA GLU A 35 -9.59 -28.61 40.72
C GLU A 35 -8.72 -27.32 40.70
N LYS A 36 -8.87 -26.54 41.75
CA LYS A 36 -8.27 -25.24 42.09
C LYS A 36 -7.15 -25.41 43.15
N PRO A 37 -6.52 -24.35 43.66
CA PRO A 37 -5.17 -23.87 43.27
C PRO A 37 -4.14 -24.07 44.45
N ALA A 38 -2.85 -23.98 44.16
CA ALA A 38 -1.84 -23.87 45.23
C ALA A 38 -0.71 -22.88 44.84
N GLU A 39 -0.29 -22.21 45.82
CA GLU A 39 0.54 -21.06 46.11
C GLU A 39 1.93 -20.98 45.47
N ARG A 40 2.43 -19.73 45.38
CA ARG A 40 3.80 -19.33 45.04
C ARG A 40 4.80 -19.76 46.13
N PRO A 41 6.09 -19.83 45.74
CA PRO A 41 7.07 -19.02 46.48
C PRO A 41 7.96 -18.16 45.59
N THR A 42 8.41 -17.14 46.28
CA THR A 42 9.24 -16.00 45.96
C THR A 42 10.68 -16.31 45.55
N GLY A 43 11.19 -15.54 44.58
CA GLY A 43 12.51 -14.96 44.60
C GLY A 43 13.71 -15.78 44.15
N VAL A 44 14.26 -15.40 42.95
CA VAL A 44 15.72 -15.26 42.79
C VAL A 44 15.97 -14.28 41.63
N SER A 45 16.69 -13.19 41.94
CA SER A 45 17.31 -12.25 40.99
C SER A 45 18.41 -12.96 40.19
N VAL A 46 18.41 -12.80 38.85
CA VAL A 46 19.56 -13.05 38.02
C VAL A 46 19.79 -11.88 37.05
N PRO A 47 21.04 -11.44 36.85
CA PRO A 47 21.34 -10.13 36.24
C PRO A 47 21.26 -10.14 34.72
N SER A 48 20.91 -8.98 34.19
CA SER A 48 20.88 -8.61 32.78
C SER A 48 22.26 -8.76 32.11
N PRO A 49 22.41 -9.36 30.94
CA PRO A 49 23.59 -9.19 30.12
C PRO A 49 23.45 -8.00 29.18
N ALA A 50 24.53 -7.24 29.06
CA ALA A 50 24.73 -6.09 28.21
C ALA A 50 24.64 -6.43 26.70
N PRO A 51 24.40 -5.43 25.82
CA PRO A 51 24.25 -5.66 24.40
C PRO A 51 25.59 -5.95 23.73
N ALA A 52 25.70 -7.09 23.08
CA ALA A 52 26.81 -7.42 22.21
C ALA A 52 26.61 -6.77 20.83
N SER A 53 27.53 -5.89 20.46
CA SER A 53 27.72 -5.38 19.11
C SER A 53 28.11 -6.53 18.17
N GLY A 54 27.22 -6.91 17.24
CA GLY A 54 27.51 -7.86 16.17
C GLY A 54 27.75 -7.12 14.87
N ALA A 55 29.00 -7.07 14.44
CA ALA A 55 29.41 -6.66 13.10
C ALA A 55 28.89 -7.66 12.03
N PRO A 56 28.68 -7.22 10.77
CA PRO A 56 28.19 -8.08 9.71
C PRO A 56 29.24 -9.13 9.34
N THR A 57 28.82 -10.41 9.34
CA THR A 57 29.62 -11.53 8.87
C THR A 57 29.81 -11.46 7.36
N GLU A 58 31.03 -11.32 6.92
CA GLU A 58 31.47 -11.50 5.52
C GLU A 58 31.24 -12.95 5.05
N PRO A 59 30.92 -13.17 3.76
CA PRO A 59 30.86 -14.51 3.21
C PRO A 59 32.27 -15.07 2.99
N LEU A 60 32.46 -16.30 3.43
CA LEU A 60 33.69 -17.10 3.30
C LEU A 60 34.23 -17.10 1.86
N ALA A 61 35.42 -16.54 1.69
CA ALA A 61 36.22 -16.65 0.48
C ALA A 61 36.82 -18.05 0.35
N LEU A 62 36.55 -18.71 -0.75
CA LEU A 62 37.29 -19.88 -1.19
C LEU A 62 38.67 -19.41 -1.69
N THR A 63 39.69 -19.62 -0.89
CA THR A 63 41.09 -19.45 -1.25
C THR A 63 41.56 -20.65 -2.10
N GLY A 64 42.15 -20.36 -3.24
CA GLY A 64 43.03 -21.31 -3.91
C GLY A 64 43.08 -21.19 -5.44
N ALA A 65 44.19 -20.69 -5.92
CA ALA A 65 44.76 -20.88 -7.25
C ALA A 65 44.09 -20.11 -8.42
N ARG A 66 44.61 -18.91 -8.67
CA ARG A 66 45.00 -18.41 -10.01
C ARG A 66 45.39 -16.93 -9.96
N GLU A 67 46.43 -16.60 -9.26
CA GLU A 67 47.26 -15.44 -9.56
C GLU A 67 48.29 -15.92 -10.60
N GLU A 68 48.03 -15.66 -11.88
CA GLU A 68 49.02 -15.47 -12.92
C GLU A 68 48.37 -15.55 -14.31
N ALA A 69 47.50 -14.61 -14.65
CA ALA A 69 47.15 -14.33 -16.07
C ALA A 69 46.23 -13.10 -16.19
N ALA A 70 46.62 -11.97 -15.62
CA ALA A 70 45.84 -10.75 -15.82
C ALA A 70 46.73 -9.50 -15.99
N ARG A 71 47.63 -9.56 -16.94
CA ARG A 71 48.30 -8.38 -17.48
C ARG A 71 48.31 -8.43 -18.99
N THR A 72 47.18 -8.45 -19.62
CA THR A 72 46.94 -7.98 -21.01
C THR A 72 45.48 -8.21 -21.34
N THR A 73 44.63 -7.28 -21.05
CA THR A 73 43.41 -7.07 -21.85
C THR A 73 43.04 -5.61 -21.79
N SER A 74 43.37 -4.96 -22.84
CA SER A 74 42.70 -3.91 -23.57
C SER A 74 41.26 -3.64 -23.07
N GLY A 75 40.94 -2.34 -22.90
CA GLY A 75 39.64 -1.85 -22.49
C GLY A 75 38.48 -2.45 -23.29
N VAL A 76 37.78 -3.37 -22.66
CA VAL A 76 36.44 -3.72 -23.08
C VAL A 76 35.54 -2.58 -22.61
N ALA A 77 35.20 -1.71 -23.56
CA ALA A 77 34.17 -0.70 -23.37
C ALA A 77 32.93 -1.44 -22.86
N HIS A 78 32.55 -1.19 -21.62
CA HIS A 78 31.30 -1.71 -21.07
C HIS A 78 30.17 -1.17 -21.94
N ALA A 79 29.53 -2.04 -22.71
CA ALA A 79 28.35 -1.65 -23.48
C ALA A 79 27.32 -1.01 -22.52
N PRO A 80 26.78 0.15 -22.86
CA PRO A 80 25.82 0.82 -21.99
C PRO A 80 24.66 -0.12 -21.67
N ALA A 81 24.23 -0.14 -20.40
CA ALA A 81 23.12 -0.98 -19.98
C ALA A 81 21.90 -0.74 -20.90
N PRO A 82 21.20 -1.80 -21.34
CA PRO A 82 20.11 -1.68 -22.30
C PRO A 82 19.03 -0.74 -21.75
N THR A 83 18.59 0.20 -22.60
CA THR A 83 17.50 1.13 -22.22
C THR A 83 16.19 0.41 -21.96
N ALA A 84 15.25 1.07 -21.27
CA ALA A 84 13.93 0.50 -21.02
C ALA A 84 13.21 0.09 -22.32
N GLY A 85 13.36 0.88 -23.39
CA GLY A 85 12.83 0.57 -24.71
C GLY A 85 13.45 -0.67 -25.34
N MET A 86 14.78 -0.83 -25.25
CA MET A 86 15.47 -2.02 -25.76
C MET A 86 15.04 -3.30 -25.04
N ARG A 87 14.79 -3.21 -23.72
CA ARG A 87 14.27 -4.34 -22.93
C ARG A 87 12.85 -4.70 -23.33
N ALA A 88 11.98 -3.71 -23.57
CA ALA A 88 10.63 -3.96 -24.06
C ALA A 88 10.65 -4.64 -25.43
N ALA A 89 11.43 -4.13 -26.39
CA ALA A 89 11.58 -4.74 -27.71
C ALA A 89 12.16 -6.17 -27.68
N SER A 90 13.03 -6.47 -26.70
CA SER A 90 13.49 -7.84 -26.47
C SER A 90 12.36 -8.74 -25.98
N LEU A 91 11.56 -8.29 -25.00
CA LEU A 91 10.41 -9.04 -24.50
C LEU A 91 9.33 -9.25 -25.57
N GLU A 92 9.09 -8.26 -26.45
CA GLU A 92 8.19 -8.40 -27.60
C GLU A 92 8.63 -9.50 -28.55
N ARG A 93 9.95 -9.55 -28.87
CA ARG A 93 10.51 -10.62 -29.73
C ARG A 93 10.42 -11.99 -29.08
N THR A 94 10.74 -12.07 -27.77
CA THR A 94 10.62 -13.32 -27.01
C THR A 94 9.19 -13.81 -26.98
N LEU A 95 8.22 -12.95 -26.70
CA LEU A 95 6.80 -13.30 -26.70
C LEU A 95 6.36 -13.81 -28.08
N ARG A 96 6.74 -13.12 -29.16
CA ARG A 96 6.40 -13.54 -30.53
C ARG A 96 6.95 -14.95 -30.83
N SER A 97 8.22 -15.20 -30.53
CA SER A 97 8.83 -16.51 -30.71
C SER A 97 8.16 -17.60 -29.88
N LEU A 98 7.73 -17.30 -28.64
CA LEU A 98 7.01 -18.27 -27.80
C LEU A 98 5.61 -18.55 -28.35
N VAL A 99 4.89 -17.54 -28.82
CA VAL A 99 3.57 -17.70 -29.46
C VAL A 99 3.68 -18.58 -30.73
N GLU A 100 4.68 -18.35 -31.58
CA GLU A 100 4.91 -19.14 -32.80
C GLU A 100 5.27 -20.60 -32.51
N ARG A 101 6.05 -20.84 -31.46
CA ARG A 101 6.54 -22.19 -31.12
C ARG A 101 5.62 -23.01 -30.24
N LEU A 102 4.98 -22.37 -29.26
CA LEU A 102 4.26 -23.05 -28.18
C LEU A 102 2.76 -22.72 -28.15
N GLY A 103 2.35 -21.67 -28.88
CA GLY A 103 0.98 -21.15 -28.84
C GLY A 103 0.74 -20.14 -27.71
N THR A 104 -0.44 -19.53 -27.73
CA THR A 104 -0.85 -18.49 -26.76
C THR A 104 -1.14 -19.04 -25.37
N GLU A 105 -1.63 -20.27 -25.29
CA GLU A 105 -2.08 -20.94 -24.06
C GLU A 105 -0.94 -21.63 -23.28
N HIS A 106 0.28 -21.60 -23.80
CA HIS A 106 1.39 -22.22 -23.10
C HIS A 106 1.80 -21.40 -21.86
N PRO A 107 2.07 -22.04 -20.70
CA PRO A 107 2.45 -21.35 -19.46
C PRO A 107 3.61 -20.35 -19.60
N ASP A 108 4.62 -20.67 -20.44
CA ASP A 108 5.75 -19.77 -20.69
C ASP A 108 5.35 -18.56 -21.54
N THR A 109 4.41 -18.72 -22.46
CA THR A 109 3.87 -17.62 -23.26
C THR A 109 3.08 -16.66 -22.39
N ILE A 110 2.23 -17.18 -21.50
CA ILE A 110 1.47 -16.41 -20.51
C ILE A 110 2.43 -15.63 -19.61
N THR A 111 3.49 -16.28 -19.11
CA THR A 111 4.52 -15.63 -18.27
C THR A 111 5.25 -14.53 -19.02
N ALA A 112 5.66 -14.77 -20.27
CA ALA A 112 6.33 -13.78 -21.11
C ALA A 112 5.45 -12.56 -21.39
N ARG A 113 4.14 -12.77 -21.63
CA ARG A 113 3.17 -11.69 -21.83
C ARG A 113 2.97 -10.86 -20.56
N ASN A 114 2.86 -11.51 -19.40
CA ASN A 114 2.80 -10.82 -18.10
C ASN A 114 4.03 -9.93 -17.88
N ASN A 115 5.23 -10.43 -18.20
CA ASN A 115 6.48 -9.69 -18.07
C ASN A 115 6.54 -8.49 -19.03
N LEU A 116 6.04 -8.62 -20.25
CA LEU A 116 5.91 -7.54 -21.21
C LEU A 116 4.92 -6.48 -20.72
N ALA A 117 3.76 -6.88 -20.23
CA ALA A 117 2.76 -5.98 -19.65
C ALA A 117 3.32 -5.18 -18.47
N THR A 118 4.02 -5.86 -17.57
CA THR A 118 4.74 -5.24 -16.45
C THR A 118 5.77 -4.22 -16.96
N LYS A 119 6.49 -4.54 -18.02
CA LYS A 119 7.46 -3.62 -18.62
C LYS A 119 6.82 -2.38 -19.21
N TYR A 120 5.69 -2.53 -19.87
CA TYR A 120 4.91 -1.39 -20.37
C TYR A 120 4.41 -0.49 -19.23
N ALA A 121 3.92 -1.07 -18.13
CA ALA A 121 3.52 -0.33 -16.94
C ALA A 121 4.68 0.50 -16.36
N GLN A 122 5.87 -0.10 -16.22
CA GLN A 122 7.09 0.58 -15.77
C GLN A 122 7.52 1.76 -16.69
N MET A 123 7.23 1.67 -17.97
CA MET A 123 7.52 2.71 -18.96
C MET A 123 6.42 3.78 -19.04
N GLY A 124 5.36 3.70 -18.24
CA GLY A 124 4.21 4.59 -18.28
C GLY A 124 3.30 4.38 -19.51
N ARG A 125 3.48 3.28 -20.25
CA ARG A 125 2.62 2.89 -21.39
C ARG A 125 1.34 2.22 -20.87
N ARG A 126 0.54 2.98 -20.11
CA ARG A 126 -0.59 2.49 -19.32
C ARG A 126 -1.59 1.66 -20.11
N GLN A 127 -2.04 2.18 -21.27
CA GLN A 127 -3.04 1.48 -22.11
C GLN A 127 -2.47 0.16 -22.69
N ALA A 128 -1.22 0.17 -23.13
CA ALA A 128 -0.58 -1.05 -23.63
C ALA A 128 -0.38 -2.10 -22.52
N ALA A 129 -0.06 -1.65 -21.29
CA ALA A 129 0.03 -2.53 -20.13
C ALA A 129 -1.32 -3.18 -19.81
N VAL A 130 -2.40 -2.40 -19.76
CA VAL A 130 -3.76 -2.88 -19.51
C VAL A 130 -4.15 -3.93 -20.57
N GLN A 131 -3.98 -3.62 -21.85
CA GLN A 131 -4.31 -4.55 -22.93
C GLN A 131 -3.56 -5.89 -22.81
N GLN A 132 -2.28 -5.84 -22.51
CA GLN A 132 -1.51 -7.08 -22.34
C GLN A 132 -1.95 -7.85 -21.09
N PHE A 133 -2.22 -7.19 -19.97
CA PHE A 133 -2.73 -7.88 -18.78
C PHE A 133 -4.13 -8.45 -18.96
N GLU A 134 -5.04 -7.77 -19.68
CA GLU A 134 -6.38 -8.30 -20.02
C GLU A 134 -6.26 -9.62 -20.80
N LEU A 135 -5.42 -9.64 -21.85
CA LEU A 135 -5.16 -10.86 -22.63
C LEU A 135 -4.51 -11.96 -21.77
N THR A 136 -3.50 -11.59 -20.97
CA THR A 136 -2.80 -12.54 -20.10
C THR A 136 -3.74 -13.17 -19.08
N LEU A 137 -4.66 -12.38 -18.49
CA LEU A 137 -5.63 -12.89 -17.52
C LEU A 137 -6.61 -13.87 -18.19
N ALA A 138 -7.12 -13.53 -19.38
CA ALA A 138 -8.02 -14.43 -20.13
C ALA A 138 -7.36 -15.78 -20.44
N GLU A 139 -6.12 -15.75 -20.93
CA GLU A 139 -5.33 -16.96 -21.19
C GLU A 139 -5.03 -17.75 -19.90
N ALA A 140 -4.67 -17.06 -18.81
CA ALA A 140 -4.39 -17.70 -17.53
C ALA A 140 -5.62 -18.38 -16.92
N VAL A 141 -6.79 -17.75 -17.00
CA VAL A 141 -8.05 -18.34 -16.55
C VAL A 141 -8.39 -19.59 -17.38
N ALA A 142 -8.20 -19.55 -18.69
CA ALA A 142 -8.46 -20.70 -19.55
C ALA A 142 -7.53 -21.88 -19.27
N VAL A 143 -6.25 -21.61 -18.96
CA VAL A 143 -5.23 -22.65 -18.80
C VAL A 143 -5.14 -23.17 -17.37
N PHE A 144 -5.16 -22.26 -16.38
CA PHE A 144 -4.93 -22.59 -14.98
C PHE A 144 -6.21 -22.63 -14.14
N GLY A 145 -7.25 -21.93 -14.58
CA GLY A 145 -8.48 -21.69 -13.81
C GLY A 145 -8.45 -20.41 -13.01
N GLU A 146 -9.62 -20.00 -12.51
CA GLU A 146 -9.85 -18.75 -11.76
C GLU A 146 -9.06 -18.68 -10.45
N GLU A 147 -9.02 -19.77 -9.70
CA GLU A 147 -8.47 -19.86 -8.32
C GLU A 147 -6.97 -20.22 -8.29
N HIS A 148 -6.32 -20.34 -9.46
CA HIS A 148 -4.92 -20.70 -9.50
C HIS A 148 -4.03 -19.52 -9.06
N PRO A 149 -2.97 -19.72 -8.25
CA PRO A 149 -2.12 -18.63 -7.74
C PRO A 149 -1.51 -17.74 -8.83
N ARG A 150 -1.18 -18.30 -10.01
CA ARG A 150 -0.69 -17.49 -11.14
C ARG A 150 -1.79 -16.59 -11.71
N THR A 151 -3.03 -17.07 -11.77
CA THR A 151 -4.18 -16.27 -12.23
C THR A 151 -4.46 -15.14 -11.23
N GLU A 152 -4.35 -15.40 -9.94
CA GLU A 152 -4.49 -14.38 -8.89
C GLU A 152 -3.43 -13.27 -9.03
N ILE A 153 -2.17 -13.62 -9.23
CA ILE A 153 -1.07 -12.65 -9.44
C ILE A 153 -1.34 -11.77 -10.67
N ILE A 154 -1.76 -12.38 -11.78
CA ILE A 154 -2.05 -11.65 -13.02
C ILE A 154 -3.27 -10.73 -12.84
N ARG A 155 -4.30 -11.19 -12.11
CA ARG A 155 -5.48 -10.40 -11.75
C ARG A 155 -5.10 -9.19 -10.88
N GLU A 156 -4.22 -9.37 -9.92
CA GLU A 156 -3.69 -8.27 -9.10
C GLU A 156 -2.91 -7.26 -9.96
N ASN A 157 -2.05 -7.71 -10.86
CA ASN A 157 -1.32 -6.86 -11.78
C ASN A 157 -2.26 -6.05 -12.69
N LEU A 158 -3.33 -6.67 -13.19
CA LEU A 158 -4.35 -5.98 -13.98
C LEU A 158 -5.09 -4.93 -13.15
N ALA A 159 -5.46 -5.23 -11.90
CA ALA A 159 -6.10 -4.28 -11.02
C ALA A 159 -5.23 -3.03 -10.80
N TRP A 160 -3.93 -3.22 -10.55
CA TRP A 160 -2.96 -2.13 -10.46
C TRP A 160 -2.83 -1.34 -11.77
N ALA A 161 -2.80 -2.03 -12.91
CA ALA A 161 -2.72 -1.38 -14.22
C ALA A 161 -3.94 -0.51 -14.50
N TYR A 162 -5.14 -0.95 -14.13
CA TYR A 162 -6.36 -0.16 -14.22
C TYR A 162 -6.32 1.07 -13.31
N GLU A 163 -5.85 0.94 -12.06
CA GLU A 163 -5.69 2.09 -11.16
C GLU A 163 -4.74 3.14 -11.74
N ASP A 164 -3.60 2.71 -12.29
CA ASP A 164 -2.62 3.61 -12.91
C ASP A 164 -3.14 4.24 -14.21
N ALA A 165 -3.94 3.52 -14.97
CA ALA A 165 -4.61 4.02 -16.18
C ALA A 165 -5.79 4.96 -15.88
N GLY A 166 -6.15 5.18 -14.60
CA GLY A 166 -7.27 6.03 -14.21
C GLY A 166 -8.64 5.38 -14.45
N ARG A 167 -8.71 4.06 -14.46
CA ARG A 167 -9.93 3.23 -14.65
C ARG A 167 -10.34 2.57 -13.32
N PRO A 168 -10.71 3.34 -12.26
CA PRO A 168 -10.97 2.78 -10.93
C PRO A 168 -12.18 1.84 -10.87
N ALA A 169 -13.15 1.99 -11.78
CA ALA A 169 -14.31 1.10 -11.83
C ALA A 169 -13.91 -0.31 -12.28
N ASP A 170 -13.02 -0.40 -13.29
CA ASP A 170 -12.53 -1.69 -13.78
C ASP A 170 -11.58 -2.36 -12.76
N ALA A 171 -10.74 -1.54 -12.11
CA ALA A 171 -9.90 -2.01 -11.01
C ALA A 171 -10.74 -2.60 -9.85
N ALA A 172 -11.86 -1.96 -9.51
CA ALA A 172 -12.76 -2.44 -8.46
C ALA A 172 -13.26 -3.85 -8.75
N GLY A 173 -13.65 -4.16 -10.00
CA GLY A 173 -14.08 -5.50 -10.37
C GLY A 173 -13.02 -6.58 -10.11
N GLN A 174 -11.74 -6.26 -10.40
CA GLN A 174 -10.65 -7.20 -10.12
C GLN A 174 -10.37 -7.33 -8.61
N TRP A 175 -10.39 -6.22 -7.86
CA TRP A 175 -10.23 -6.25 -6.42
C TRP A 175 -11.37 -6.95 -5.68
N GLU A 176 -12.62 -6.88 -6.19
CA GLU A 176 -13.75 -7.64 -5.65
C GLU A 176 -13.53 -9.16 -5.74
N MET A 177 -12.98 -9.63 -6.88
CA MET A 177 -12.68 -11.05 -7.06
C MET A 177 -11.54 -11.50 -6.16
N LEU A 178 -10.45 -10.72 -6.10
CA LEU A 178 -9.30 -10.98 -5.23
C LEU A 178 -9.71 -10.99 -3.74
N LEU A 179 -10.54 -10.04 -3.32
CA LEU A 179 -11.00 -9.96 -1.94
C LEU A 179 -11.79 -11.20 -1.54
N ARG A 180 -12.76 -11.62 -2.38
CA ARG A 180 -13.55 -12.83 -2.10
C ARG A 180 -12.69 -14.08 -1.96
N GLU A 181 -11.72 -14.24 -2.84
CA GLU A 181 -10.82 -15.39 -2.82
C GLU A 181 -9.92 -15.37 -1.58
N ARG A 182 -9.32 -14.23 -1.25
CA ARG A 182 -8.47 -14.07 -0.05
C ARG A 182 -9.26 -14.22 1.25
N GLU A 183 -10.49 -13.71 1.31
CA GLU A 183 -11.37 -13.95 2.47
C GLU A 183 -11.66 -15.43 2.68
N ARG A 184 -11.87 -16.19 1.59
CA ARG A 184 -12.13 -17.64 1.63
C ARG A 184 -10.89 -18.42 2.06
N GLN A 185 -9.70 -18.05 1.57
CA GLN A 185 -8.46 -18.80 1.79
C GLN A 185 -7.80 -18.45 3.13
N PHE A 186 -7.76 -17.19 3.50
CA PHE A 186 -6.94 -16.66 4.60
C PHE A 186 -7.76 -15.99 5.71
N GLY A 187 -9.04 -15.73 5.45
CA GLY A 187 -9.92 -15.01 6.38
C GLY A 187 -9.84 -13.50 6.27
N SER A 188 -10.73 -12.80 6.99
CA SER A 188 -10.93 -11.35 6.85
C SER A 188 -9.79 -10.51 7.42
N ALA A 189 -9.11 -11.00 8.47
CA ALA A 189 -8.07 -10.28 9.19
C ALA A 189 -6.65 -10.53 8.64
N ASP A 190 -6.51 -11.36 7.60
CA ASP A 190 -5.22 -11.57 6.93
C ASP A 190 -4.73 -10.27 6.27
N GLU A 191 -3.41 -10.02 6.27
CA GLU A 191 -2.83 -8.76 5.80
C GLU A 191 -3.11 -8.51 4.31
N ASP A 192 -3.00 -9.55 3.48
CA ASP A 192 -3.26 -9.44 2.03
C ASP A 192 -4.76 -9.27 1.76
N THR A 193 -5.64 -9.85 2.61
CA THR A 193 -7.10 -9.64 2.55
C THR A 193 -7.47 -8.20 2.91
N VAL A 194 -6.90 -7.66 3.99
CA VAL A 194 -7.11 -6.26 4.40
C VAL A 194 -6.59 -5.30 3.33
N GLU A 195 -5.43 -5.59 2.70
CA GLU A 195 -4.91 -4.79 1.59
C GLU A 195 -5.87 -4.79 0.40
N ALA A 196 -6.37 -5.95 -0.04
CA ALA A 196 -7.33 -6.04 -1.14
C ALA A 196 -8.61 -5.25 -0.83
N ARG A 197 -9.13 -5.35 0.41
CA ARG A 197 -10.32 -4.60 0.86
C ARG A 197 -10.06 -3.09 0.86
N MET A 198 -8.89 -2.66 1.30
CA MET A 198 -8.50 -1.25 1.26
C MET A 198 -8.41 -0.74 -0.19
N ARG A 199 -7.82 -1.51 -1.10
CA ARG A 199 -7.73 -1.15 -2.52
C ARG A 199 -9.10 -1.02 -3.16
N LEU A 200 -9.98 -1.96 -2.89
CA LEU A 200 -11.36 -1.91 -3.33
C LEU A 200 -12.07 -0.64 -2.83
N ALA A 201 -11.91 -0.29 -1.56
CA ALA A 201 -12.47 0.94 -0.98
C ALA A 201 -11.92 2.20 -1.67
N VAL A 202 -10.62 2.25 -1.98
CA VAL A 202 -10.02 3.34 -2.76
C VAL A 202 -10.63 3.44 -4.16
N CYS A 203 -10.78 2.31 -4.85
CA CYS A 203 -11.37 2.26 -6.18
C CYS A 203 -12.83 2.70 -6.18
N TYR A 204 -13.64 2.25 -5.22
CA TYR A 204 -15.02 2.71 -5.05
C TYR A 204 -15.10 4.21 -4.78
N ARG A 205 -14.27 4.75 -3.89
CA ARG A 205 -14.22 6.19 -3.64
C ARG A 205 -13.85 6.97 -4.90
N ARG A 206 -12.86 6.51 -5.68
CA ARG A 206 -12.42 7.18 -6.93
C ARG A 206 -13.44 7.08 -8.06
N SER A 207 -14.25 6.03 -8.08
CA SER A 207 -15.35 5.85 -9.05
C SER A 207 -16.68 6.47 -8.60
N GLY A 208 -16.71 7.15 -7.43
CA GLY A 208 -17.92 7.81 -6.92
C GLY A 208 -18.89 6.88 -6.16
N ARG A 209 -18.58 5.61 -5.99
CA ARG A 209 -19.39 4.64 -5.20
C ARG A 209 -19.09 4.82 -3.70
N LEU A 210 -19.46 5.98 -3.16
CA LEU A 210 -19.00 6.46 -1.84
C LEU A 210 -19.49 5.61 -0.69
N ASP A 211 -20.75 5.16 -0.72
CA ASP A 211 -21.32 4.32 0.35
C ASP A 211 -20.64 2.96 0.42
N ALA A 212 -20.37 2.33 -0.73
CA ALA A 212 -19.61 1.10 -0.79
C ALA A 212 -18.17 1.30 -0.27
N ALA A 213 -17.53 2.42 -0.61
CA ALA A 213 -16.21 2.75 -0.08
C ALA A 213 -16.21 2.85 1.45
N VAL A 214 -17.21 3.51 2.03
CA VAL A 214 -17.37 3.65 3.49
C VAL A 214 -17.43 2.28 4.15
N VAL A 215 -18.32 1.39 3.67
CA VAL A 215 -18.47 0.03 4.23
C VAL A 215 -17.17 -0.76 4.21
N HIS A 216 -16.44 -0.72 3.10
CA HIS A 216 -15.17 -1.45 2.99
C HIS A 216 -14.05 -0.85 3.85
N TYR A 217 -13.99 0.49 4.00
CA TYR A 217 -13.06 1.11 4.93
C TYR A 217 -13.37 0.77 6.39
N GLU A 218 -14.63 0.82 6.80
CA GLU A 218 -15.06 0.49 8.16
C GLU A 218 -14.66 -0.94 8.51
N ARG A 219 -14.97 -1.90 7.63
CA ARG A 219 -14.59 -3.29 7.83
C ARG A 219 -13.06 -3.50 7.86
N ALA A 220 -12.32 -2.84 7.01
CA ALA A 220 -10.85 -2.91 7.05
C ALA A 220 -10.26 -2.33 8.34
N ILE A 221 -10.90 -1.31 8.93
CA ILE A 221 -10.50 -0.73 10.22
C ILE A 221 -10.73 -1.71 11.39
N GLU A 222 -11.79 -2.50 11.33
CA GLU A 222 -12.07 -3.54 12.33
C GLU A 222 -11.04 -4.66 12.28
N ASP A 223 -10.71 -5.13 11.08
CA ASP A 223 -9.86 -6.30 10.85
C ASP A 223 -8.36 -6.00 10.99
N VAL A 224 -7.92 -4.74 10.82
CA VAL A 224 -6.50 -4.40 10.82
C VAL A 224 -5.90 -4.36 12.23
N ALA A 225 -4.77 -5.07 12.43
CA ALA A 225 -4.05 -5.06 13.70
C ALA A 225 -3.16 -3.81 13.87
N SER A 226 -2.49 -3.36 12.81
CA SER A 226 -1.53 -2.24 12.86
C SER A 226 -2.22 -0.89 13.11
N THR A 227 -1.71 -0.15 14.09
CA THR A 227 -2.20 1.20 14.41
C THR A 227 -1.95 2.18 13.27
N GLU A 228 -0.78 2.11 12.63
CA GLU A 228 -0.42 2.96 11.50
C GLU A 228 -1.35 2.71 10.30
N ARG A 229 -1.58 1.45 10.01
CA ARG A 229 -2.49 1.04 8.92
C ARG A 229 -3.93 1.48 9.21
N ARG A 230 -4.36 1.37 10.47
CA ARG A 230 -5.68 1.85 10.92
C ARG A 230 -5.83 3.37 10.75
N GLU A 231 -4.79 4.14 11.01
CA GLU A 231 -4.79 5.59 10.75
C GLU A 231 -4.92 5.90 9.25
N GLU A 232 -4.22 5.17 8.37
CA GLU A 232 -4.34 5.31 6.91
C GLU A 232 -5.76 5.02 6.44
N LEU A 233 -6.36 3.93 6.92
CA LEU A 233 -7.75 3.56 6.60
C LEU A 233 -8.75 4.62 7.07
N ARG A 234 -8.57 5.17 8.28
CA ARG A 234 -9.41 6.28 8.79
C ARG A 234 -9.28 7.55 7.95
N LEU A 235 -8.09 7.84 7.41
CA LEU A 235 -7.92 8.94 6.46
C LEU A 235 -8.63 8.70 5.13
N GLY A 236 -8.65 7.46 4.66
CA GLY A 236 -9.41 7.04 3.48
C GLY A 236 -10.93 7.16 3.72
N LEU A 237 -11.40 6.65 4.87
CA LEU A 237 -12.79 6.73 5.32
C LEU A 237 -13.26 8.17 5.43
N SER A 238 -12.49 9.03 6.11
CA SER A 238 -12.84 10.46 6.25
C SER A 238 -12.96 11.16 4.90
N ALA A 239 -12.14 10.79 3.93
CA ALA A 239 -12.24 11.34 2.58
C ALA A 239 -13.52 10.88 1.86
N ALA A 240 -13.90 9.59 1.98
CA ALA A 240 -15.15 9.09 1.41
C ALA A 240 -16.37 9.75 2.07
N GLN A 241 -16.38 9.85 3.41
CA GLN A 241 -17.42 10.52 4.18
C GLN A 241 -17.55 12.01 3.82
N SER A 242 -16.44 12.74 3.67
CA SER A 242 -16.48 14.14 3.23
C SER A 242 -17.03 14.29 1.81
N MET A 243 -16.69 13.38 0.90
CA MET A 243 -17.19 13.41 -0.47
C MET A 243 -18.69 13.08 -0.55
N SER A 244 -19.23 12.29 0.39
CA SER A 244 -20.65 11.97 0.50
C SER A 244 -21.45 12.97 1.36
N GLY A 245 -20.81 14.07 1.81
CA GLY A 245 -21.46 15.08 2.66
C GLY A 245 -21.60 14.71 4.13
N ARG A 246 -21.08 13.56 4.57
CA ARG A 246 -21.09 13.09 5.95
C ARG A 246 -19.96 13.74 6.75
N TYR A 247 -19.99 15.06 6.88
CA TYR A 247 -18.85 15.83 7.42
C TYR A 247 -18.60 15.57 8.89
N GLU A 248 -19.64 15.37 9.71
CA GLU A 248 -19.46 15.09 11.15
C GLU A 248 -18.75 13.74 11.38
N ASP A 249 -19.08 12.72 10.60
CA ASP A 249 -18.40 11.43 10.65
C ASP A 249 -16.93 11.59 10.25
N ALA A 250 -16.66 12.32 9.18
CA ALA A 250 -15.30 12.60 8.73
C ALA A 250 -14.46 13.36 9.77
N ILE A 251 -15.06 14.34 10.45
CA ILE A 251 -14.44 15.07 11.57
C ILE A 251 -14.08 14.11 12.70
N GLY A 252 -14.97 13.18 13.04
CA GLY A 252 -14.72 12.16 14.04
C GLY A 252 -13.50 11.31 13.72
N GLN A 253 -13.38 10.80 12.48
CA GLN A 253 -12.22 10.02 12.05
C GLN A 253 -10.93 10.85 12.08
N LEU A 254 -10.96 12.06 11.57
CA LEU A 254 -9.79 12.95 11.52
C LEU A 254 -9.28 13.33 12.92
N ARG A 255 -10.18 13.55 13.89
CA ARG A 255 -9.81 13.81 15.30
C ARG A 255 -9.08 12.64 15.93
N MET A 256 -9.54 11.41 15.68
CA MET A 256 -8.87 10.19 16.18
C MET A 256 -7.45 10.05 15.59
N VAL A 257 -7.30 10.22 14.28
CA VAL A 257 -5.99 10.17 13.61
C VAL A 257 -5.07 11.28 14.13
N LEU A 258 -5.59 12.49 14.28
CA LEU A 258 -4.84 13.62 14.77
C LEU A 258 -4.29 13.38 16.17
N ALA A 259 -5.12 12.86 17.09
CA ALA A 259 -4.70 12.53 18.45
C ALA A 259 -3.56 11.50 18.47
N GLY A 260 -3.63 10.46 17.61
CA GLY A 260 -2.57 9.46 17.46
C GLY A 260 -1.27 10.04 16.92
N ARG A 261 -1.33 10.78 15.80
CA ARG A 261 -0.15 11.38 15.17
C ARG A 261 0.52 12.44 16.02
N ARG A 262 -0.25 13.27 16.75
CA ARG A 262 0.32 14.26 17.68
C ARG A 262 1.14 13.61 18.78
N ARG A 263 0.72 12.47 19.32
CA ARG A 263 1.47 11.73 20.34
C ARG A 263 2.72 11.06 19.78
N ARG A 264 2.65 10.48 18.60
CA ARG A 264 3.73 9.70 17.99
C ARG A 264 4.76 10.56 17.26
N LEU A 265 4.31 11.54 16.49
CA LEU A 265 5.15 12.34 15.59
C LEU A 265 5.36 13.78 16.04
N GLY A 266 4.55 14.25 17.00
CA GLY A 266 4.57 15.64 17.44
C GLY A 266 3.71 16.58 16.58
N LYS A 267 3.54 17.82 17.06
CA LYS A 267 2.64 18.82 16.44
C LYS A 267 3.16 19.36 15.10
N GLY A 268 4.48 19.48 14.95
CA GLY A 268 5.13 20.10 13.79
C GLY A 268 5.43 19.14 12.64
N HIS A 269 5.19 17.84 12.80
CA HIS A 269 5.43 16.87 11.75
C HIS A 269 4.47 17.08 10.58
N LEU A 270 4.97 16.94 9.35
CA LEU A 270 4.20 17.15 8.10
C LEU A 270 2.89 16.37 8.09
N ASP A 271 2.92 15.09 8.49
CA ASP A 271 1.72 14.25 8.53
C ASP A 271 0.70 14.74 9.55
N THR A 272 1.15 15.23 10.71
CA THR A 272 0.25 15.80 11.73
C THR A 272 -0.40 17.09 11.21
N LEU A 273 0.40 17.97 10.60
CA LEU A 273 -0.09 19.21 10.01
C LEU A 273 -1.05 18.95 8.82
N THR A 274 -0.79 17.91 8.05
CA THR A 274 -1.69 17.49 6.94
C THR A 274 -3.06 17.06 7.48
N VAL A 275 -3.10 16.35 8.61
CA VAL A 275 -4.38 15.95 9.24
C VAL A 275 -5.10 17.17 9.82
N HIS A 276 -4.39 18.12 10.46
CA HIS A 276 -4.98 19.38 10.89
C HIS A 276 -5.62 20.16 9.73
N HIS A 277 -4.92 20.24 8.60
CA HIS A 277 -5.44 20.89 7.40
C HIS A 277 -6.73 20.23 6.89
N ARG A 278 -6.75 18.88 6.82
CA ARG A 278 -7.97 18.14 6.44
C ARG A 278 -9.10 18.36 7.42
N LEU A 279 -8.82 18.36 8.73
CA LEU A 279 -9.81 18.59 9.78
C LEU A 279 -10.40 20.00 9.69
N GLY A 280 -9.57 21.02 9.48
CA GLY A 280 -10.05 22.39 9.29
C GLY A 280 -10.98 22.52 8.07
N ARG A 281 -10.63 21.87 6.96
CA ARG A 281 -11.49 21.83 5.77
C ARG A 281 -12.81 21.10 6.03
N ALA A 282 -12.79 20.01 6.76
CA ALA A 282 -14.01 19.27 7.12
C ALA A 282 -14.93 20.12 7.99
N TYR A 283 -14.39 20.89 8.95
CA TYR A 283 -15.18 21.86 9.73
C TYR A 283 -15.77 22.97 8.84
N THR A 284 -14.99 23.51 7.90
CA THR A 284 -15.52 24.52 6.95
C THR A 284 -16.68 23.95 6.12
N GLN A 285 -16.54 22.72 5.64
CA GLN A 285 -17.58 22.04 4.86
C GLN A 285 -18.83 21.70 5.68
N ALA A 286 -18.65 21.43 6.98
CA ALA A 286 -19.75 21.23 7.93
C ALA A 286 -20.46 22.53 8.36
N GLY A 287 -20.00 23.69 7.89
CA GLY A 287 -20.53 25.01 8.32
C GLY A 287 -20.04 25.44 9.70
N ARG A 288 -19.10 24.74 10.31
CA ARG A 288 -18.54 24.99 11.64
C ARG A 288 -17.32 25.90 11.51
N SER A 289 -17.58 27.15 11.09
CA SER A 289 -16.52 28.09 10.67
C SER A 289 -15.59 28.51 11.83
N ASP A 290 -16.09 28.65 13.05
CA ASP A 290 -15.27 29.04 14.19
C ASP A 290 -14.26 27.95 14.57
N GLU A 291 -14.67 26.69 14.61
CA GLU A 291 -13.78 25.56 14.86
C GLU A 291 -12.78 25.36 13.71
N ALA A 292 -13.20 25.61 12.46
CA ALA A 292 -12.29 25.62 11.34
C ALA A 292 -11.18 26.65 11.52
N VAL A 293 -11.54 27.88 11.94
CA VAL A 293 -10.60 28.97 12.22
C VAL A 293 -9.61 28.55 13.31
N GLU A 294 -10.09 28.00 14.42
CA GLU A 294 -9.22 27.57 15.52
C GLU A 294 -8.19 26.53 15.08
N VAL A 295 -8.66 25.49 14.43
CA VAL A 295 -7.80 24.35 13.99
C VAL A 295 -6.81 24.79 12.91
N LEU A 296 -7.25 25.58 11.91
CA LEU A 296 -6.37 26.05 10.84
C LEU A 296 -5.36 27.07 11.32
N ARG A 297 -5.75 27.98 12.24
CA ARG A 297 -4.86 28.97 12.84
C ARG A 297 -3.76 28.30 13.65
N ASP A 298 -4.10 27.32 14.47
CA ASP A 298 -3.10 26.57 15.25
C ASP A 298 -2.12 25.83 14.34
N ALA A 299 -2.63 25.14 13.33
CA ALA A 299 -1.80 24.43 12.33
C ALA A 299 -0.89 25.40 11.57
N TYR A 300 -1.42 26.55 11.14
CA TYR A 300 -0.66 27.57 10.42
C TYR A 300 0.49 28.13 11.27
N ARG A 301 0.23 28.47 12.55
CA ARG A 301 1.25 28.95 13.49
C ARG A 301 2.36 27.91 13.68
N VAL A 302 2.01 26.64 13.88
CA VAL A 302 2.99 25.57 14.05
C VAL A 302 3.80 25.37 12.75
N ALA A 303 3.16 25.40 11.60
CA ALA A 303 3.81 25.23 10.31
C ALA A 303 4.81 26.36 10.00
N LEU A 304 4.50 27.61 10.37
CA LEU A 304 5.44 28.74 10.24
C LEU A 304 6.73 28.51 11.02
N ASN A 305 6.62 27.94 12.22
CA ASN A 305 7.78 27.67 13.07
C ASN A 305 8.58 26.41 12.62
N SER A 306 8.01 25.60 11.72
CA SER A 306 8.60 24.34 11.23
C SER A 306 9.06 24.46 9.77
N SER A 307 9.27 25.64 9.23
CA SER A 307 9.40 25.96 7.80
C SER A 307 10.71 25.50 7.12
N GLY A 308 11.57 24.74 7.79
CA GLY A 308 12.81 24.20 7.19
C GLY A 308 12.56 23.21 6.03
N ASP A 309 11.46 22.45 6.09
CA ASP A 309 11.08 21.46 5.09
C ASP A 309 10.29 22.13 3.93
N PRO A 310 10.67 21.90 2.64
CA PRO A 310 9.94 22.38 1.47
C PRO A 310 8.47 21.94 1.43
N GLU A 311 8.14 20.73 1.87
CA GLU A 311 6.77 20.23 1.90
C GLU A 311 5.94 20.93 2.98
N VAL A 312 6.52 21.21 4.14
CA VAL A 312 5.86 22.02 5.18
C VAL A 312 5.61 23.43 4.67
N ARG A 313 6.55 24.05 3.95
CA ARG A 313 6.33 25.37 3.32
C ARG A 313 5.17 25.38 2.33
N ARG A 314 5.06 24.34 1.47
CA ARG A 314 3.92 24.20 0.56
C ARG A 314 2.59 24.05 1.30
N LEU A 315 2.60 23.27 2.38
CA LEU A 315 1.42 23.09 3.24
C LEU A 315 1.05 24.38 3.96
N THR A 316 2.03 25.17 4.43
CA THR A 316 1.82 26.48 5.06
C THR A 316 1.04 27.43 4.16
N LEU A 317 1.36 27.47 2.87
CA LEU A 317 0.61 28.29 1.89
C LEU A 317 -0.85 27.82 1.74
N ARG A 318 -1.09 26.50 1.74
CA ARG A 318 -2.46 25.97 1.71
C ARG A 318 -3.22 26.30 2.99
N LEU A 319 -2.59 26.12 4.16
CA LEU A 319 -3.15 26.47 5.46
C LEU A 319 -3.54 27.96 5.53
N ARG A 320 -2.67 28.85 5.03
CA ARG A 320 -2.95 30.29 4.99
C ARG A 320 -4.20 30.59 4.15
N ARG A 321 -4.29 30.03 2.94
CA ARG A 321 -5.44 30.23 2.05
C ARG A 321 -6.73 29.69 2.66
N ASP A 322 -6.71 28.48 3.21
CA ASP A 322 -7.90 27.84 3.75
C ASP A 322 -8.32 28.50 5.08
N LEU A 323 -7.37 29.04 5.87
CA LEU A 323 -7.64 29.87 7.06
C LEU A 323 -8.32 31.20 6.66
N ALA A 324 -7.86 31.87 5.60
CA ALA A 324 -8.52 33.06 5.10
C ALA A 324 -9.96 32.76 4.65
N GLY A 325 -10.17 31.61 3.98
CA GLY A 325 -11.51 31.14 3.62
C GLY A 325 -12.40 30.87 4.86
N ALA A 326 -11.85 30.24 5.89
CA ALA A 326 -12.57 29.97 7.13
C ALA A 326 -12.93 31.28 7.88
N TYR A 327 -12.03 32.28 7.91
CA TYR A 327 -12.35 33.61 8.44
C TYR A 327 -13.48 34.28 7.69
N ASN A 328 -13.48 34.22 6.34
CA ASN A 328 -14.56 34.76 5.52
C ASN A 328 -15.90 34.07 5.82
N ALA A 329 -15.89 32.73 5.94
CA ALA A 329 -17.09 31.95 6.28
C ALA A 329 -17.61 32.26 7.70
N ALA A 330 -16.72 32.67 8.61
CA ALA A 330 -17.06 33.12 9.97
C ALA A 330 -17.46 34.62 10.03
N GLY A 331 -17.51 35.35 8.89
CA GLY A 331 -17.79 36.80 8.86
C GLY A 331 -16.63 37.68 9.34
N ARG A 332 -15.45 37.14 9.56
CA ARG A 332 -14.26 37.81 10.13
C ARG A 332 -13.36 38.35 9.01
N TYR A 333 -13.90 39.26 8.21
CA TYR A 333 -13.25 39.75 6.98
C TYR A 333 -11.95 40.50 7.22
N ARG A 334 -11.78 41.17 8.37
CA ARG A 334 -10.55 41.91 8.67
C ARG A 334 -9.38 40.95 8.85
N GLU A 335 -9.61 39.86 9.56
CA GLU A 335 -8.57 38.82 9.80
C GLU A 335 -8.28 38.05 8.50
N ALA A 336 -9.28 37.79 7.66
CA ALA A 336 -9.07 37.18 6.36
C ALA A 336 -8.15 38.05 5.49
N ASN A 337 -8.42 39.34 5.40
CA ASN A 337 -7.60 40.29 4.61
C ASN A 337 -6.18 40.45 5.13
N ALA A 338 -5.96 40.29 6.43
CA ALA A 338 -4.62 40.36 7.02
C ALA A 338 -3.72 39.14 6.66
N LEU A 339 -4.30 38.07 6.12
CA LEU A 339 -3.58 36.88 5.67
C LEU A 339 -3.25 36.88 4.16
N LEU A 340 -3.95 37.68 3.36
CA LEU A 340 -3.75 37.77 1.91
C LEU A 340 -2.60 38.69 1.58
#